data_1cdd2babf4b5bc665c5cf1b776e40a0b
#
_entry.id   1cdd2babf4b5bc665c5cf1b776e40a0b
#
_cell.length_a   1.000
_cell.length_b   1.000
_cell.length_c   1.000
_cell.angle_alpha   90.00
_cell.angle_beta   90.00
_cell.angle_gamma   90.00
#
_symmetry.space_group_name_H-M   'P 1'
#
loop_
_entity.id
_entity.type
_entity.pdbx_description
1 polymer ?
#
loop_
_entity_poly.entity_id
_entity_poly.type
_entity_poly.pdbx_seq_one_letter_code
_entity_poly.pdbx_strand_id
1 'polypeptide(L)'
;MSKLQRILKFMVGIGLIATFLGCAATPQSASTGQFIDDSAVTTKVKAAIFEDSTLKTLQITVQTFKGVVQLSGFVDTAQNVKKAGELAGSVAGVVSVKNDLTVK
;
A
#
# COMPACT_ATOMS: atom_id res chain seq x y z
N MET A 1 -23.28 -5.42 40.72
CA MET A 1 -21.87 -5.04 40.62
C MET A 1 -21.20 -5.67 39.44
N SER A 2 -21.14 -6.99 39.36
CA SER A 2 -20.46 -7.67 38.27
C SER A 2 -21.08 -7.40 36.90
N LYS A 3 -22.40 -7.23 36.85
CA LYS A 3 -23.07 -6.92 35.59
C LYS A 3 -22.70 -5.55 35.07
N LEU A 4 -22.58 -4.60 35.96
CA LEU A 4 -22.21 -3.25 35.62
C LEU A 4 -20.78 -3.22 35.07
N GLN A 5 -19.89 -3.96 35.68
CA GLN A 5 -18.52 -4.04 35.23
C GLN A 5 -18.40 -4.67 33.84
N ARG A 6 -19.22 -5.66 33.54
CA ARG A 6 -19.26 -6.30 32.24
C ARG A 6 -19.74 -5.32 31.18
N ILE A 7 -20.76 -4.56 31.48
CA ILE A 7 -21.29 -3.57 30.55
C ILE A 7 -20.24 -2.48 30.30
N LEU A 8 -19.57 -2.04 31.34
CA LEU A 8 -18.51 -1.06 31.23
C LEU A 8 -17.37 -1.56 30.32
N LYS A 9 -16.97 -2.80 30.50
CA LYS A 9 -15.93 -3.38 29.67
C LYS A 9 -16.34 -3.46 28.21
N PHE A 10 -17.59 -3.83 27.95
CA PHE A 10 -18.10 -3.85 26.59
C PHE A 10 -18.13 -2.47 25.96
N MET A 11 -18.56 -1.49 26.71
CA MET A 11 -18.61 -0.13 26.19
C MET A 11 -17.24 0.43 25.91
N VAL A 12 -16.27 0.13 26.74
CA VAL A 12 -14.88 0.55 26.51
C VAL A 12 -14.32 -0.13 25.27
N GLY A 13 -14.59 -1.43 25.11
CA GLY A 13 -14.13 -2.17 23.93
C GLY A 13 -14.72 -1.61 22.64
N ILE A 14 -16.01 -1.34 22.65
CA ILE A 14 -16.68 -0.78 21.47
C ILE A 14 -16.16 0.63 21.19
N GLY A 15 -15.93 1.42 22.23
CA GLY A 15 -15.39 2.75 22.07
C GLY A 15 -14.00 2.75 21.43
N LEU A 16 -13.16 1.82 21.84
CA LEU A 16 -11.83 1.69 21.27
C LEU A 16 -11.88 1.30 19.80
N ILE A 17 -12.73 0.37 19.45
CA ILE A 17 -12.88 -0.04 18.05
C ILE A 17 -13.40 1.11 17.21
N ALA A 18 -14.38 1.84 17.69
CA ALA A 18 -14.93 2.97 16.99
C ALA A 18 -13.87 4.07 16.79
N THR A 19 -13.05 4.32 17.80
CA THR A 19 -11.97 5.29 17.70
C THR A 19 -10.96 4.87 16.65
N PHE A 20 -10.62 3.60 16.63
CA PHE A 20 -9.68 3.08 15.67
C PHE A 20 -10.20 3.24 14.24
N LEU A 21 -11.44 2.90 14.01
CA LEU A 21 -12.05 3.06 12.69
C LEU A 21 -12.12 4.54 12.30
N GLY A 22 -12.42 5.40 13.25
CA GLY A 22 -12.43 6.83 13.00
C GLY A 22 -11.06 7.35 12.59
N CYS A 23 -10.02 6.91 13.27
CA CYS A 23 -8.66 7.30 12.92
C CYS A 23 -8.26 6.79 11.55
N ALA A 24 -8.70 5.61 11.18
CA ALA A 24 -8.38 5.05 9.87
C ALA A 24 -9.10 5.80 8.75
N ALA A 25 -10.33 6.23 9.00
CA ALA A 25 -11.12 6.91 7.97
C ALA A 25 -10.79 8.39 7.85
N THR A 26 -10.54 9.06 8.97
CA THR A 26 -10.36 10.50 9.01
C THR A 26 -9.20 11.00 8.16
N PRO A 27 -8.00 10.41 8.21
CA PRO A 27 -6.90 10.87 7.38
C PRO A 27 -7.21 10.81 5.90
N GLN A 28 -7.91 9.80 5.48
CA GLN A 28 -8.25 9.66 4.07
C GLN A 28 -9.19 10.75 3.62
N SER A 29 -10.21 11.03 4.40
CA SER A 29 -11.17 12.06 4.04
C SER A 29 -10.52 13.43 4.11
N ALA A 30 -9.64 13.65 5.05
CA ALA A 30 -8.97 14.92 5.22
C ALA A 30 -7.96 15.21 4.11
N SER A 31 -7.43 14.18 3.50
CA SER A 31 -6.38 14.36 2.50
C SER A 31 -6.89 14.90 1.18
N THR A 32 -8.16 15.16 1.05
CA THR A 32 -8.75 15.79 -0.12
C THR A 32 -8.61 15.02 -1.42
N GLY A 33 -8.15 13.78 -1.35
CA GLY A 33 -7.94 12.94 -2.51
C GLY A 33 -6.74 13.32 -3.36
N GLN A 34 -6.06 14.41 -3.03
CA GLN A 34 -4.88 14.82 -3.77
C GLN A 34 -3.61 14.28 -3.18
N PHE A 35 -3.66 13.95 -1.92
CA PHE A 35 -2.49 13.50 -1.18
C PHE A 35 -2.66 12.03 -0.82
N ILE A 36 -1.97 11.18 -1.55
CA ILE A 36 -1.96 9.75 -1.25
C ILE A 36 -0.65 9.44 -0.54
N ASP A 37 -0.76 8.84 0.64
CA ASP A 37 0.38 8.47 1.45
C ASP A 37 1.30 7.52 0.68
N ASP A 38 2.60 7.75 0.76
CA ASP A 38 3.60 6.87 0.13
C ASP A 38 3.44 5.42 0.56
N SER A 39 3.06 5.18 1.80
CA SER A 39 2.79 3.82 2.29
C SER A 39 1.65 3.16 1.54
N ALA A 40 0.59 3.92 1.28
CA ALA A 40 -0.56 3.42 0.54
C ALA A 40 -0.18 3.14 -0.92
N VAL A 41 0.62 4.01 -1.52
CA VAL A 41 1.09 3.80 -2.89
C VAL A 41 1.94 2.53 -2.96
N THR A 42 2.87 2.36 -2.03
CA THR A 42 3.71 1.17 -1.98
C THR A 42 2.86 -0.09 -1.89
N THR A 43 1.86 -0.09 -1.03
CA THR A 43 0.96 -1.24 -0.86
C THR A 43 0.21 -1.55 -2.16
N LYS A 44 -0.30 -0.53 -2.82
CA LYS A 44 -1.03 -0.70 -4.07
C LYS A 44 -0.14 -1.21 -5.18
N VAL A 45 1.07 -0.70 -5.28
CA VAL A 45 2.03 -1.16 -6.29
C VAL A 45 2.41 -2.62 -6.03
N LYS A 46 2.68 -2.96 -4.79
CA LYS A 46 2.98 -4.35 -4.43
C LYS A 46 1.82 -5.27 -4.78
N ALA A 47 0.60 -4.85 -4.50
CA ALA A 47 -0.58 -5.65 -4.82
C ALA A 47 -0.71 -5.85 -6.33
N ALA A 48 -0.49 -4.81 -7.12
CA ALA A 48 -0.57 -4.90 -8.58
C ALA A 48 0.48 -5.89 -9.12
N ILE A 49 1.70 -5.81 -8.60
CA ILE A 49 2.76 -6.72 -8.99
C ILE A 49 2.44 -8.16 -8.57
N PHE A 50 1.92 -8.32 -7.37
CA PHE A 50 1.60 -9.62 -6.83
C PHE A 50 0.45 -10.30 -7.57
N GLU A 51 -0.45 -9.52 -8.14
CA GLU A 51 -1.56 -10.05 -8.94
C GLU A 51 -1.12 -10.49 -10.33
N ASP A 52 0.04 -10.05 -10.78
CA ASP A 52 0.55 -10.43 -12.10
C ASP A 52 1.22 -11.80 -12.02
N SER A 53 0.76 -12.73 -12.83
CA SER A 53 1.24 -14.11 -12.77
C SER A 53 2.71 -14.24 -13.14
N THR A 54 3.24 -13.33 -13.93
CA THR A 54 4.65 -13.39 -14.33
C THR A 54 5.58 -12.66 -13.37
N LEU A 55 5.05 -11.76 -12.56
CA LEU A 55 5.85 -10.94 -11.64
C LEU A 55 5.76 -11.39 -10.19
N LYS A 56 4.67 -12.05 -9.81
CA LYS A 56 4.39 -12.32 -8.40
C LYS A 56 5.43 -13.18 -7.69
N THR A 57 6.18 -13.99 -8.43
CA THR A 57 7.20 -14.86 -7.87
C THR A 57 8.59 -14.25 -7.93
N LEU A 58 8.74 -13.07 -8.49
CA LEU A 58 10.02 -12.42 -8.66
C LEU A 58 10.36 -11.59 -7.42
N GLN A 59 11.64 -11.36 -7.22
CA GLN A 59 12.13 -10.59 -6.08
C GLN A 59 12.12 -9.11 -6.44
N ILE A 60 10.98 -8.47 -6.26
CA ILE A 60 10.81 -7.05 -6.56
C ILE A 60 10.55 -6.30 -5.26
N THR A 61 11.38 -5.31 -4.98
CA THR A 61 11.22 -4.42 -3.84
C THR A 61 10.63 -3.12 -4.32
N VAL A 62 9.63 -2.62 -3.60
CA VAL A 62 8.94 -1.38 -3.92
C VAL A 62 9.13 -0.39 -2.78
N GLN A 63 9.59 0.81 -3.12
CA GLN A 63 9.71 1.91 -2.17
C GLN A 63 9.11 3.15 -2.81
N THR A 64 8.45 3.96 -2.00
CA THR A 64 7.81 5.17 -2.50
C THR A 64 8.24 6.36 -1.64
N PHE A 65 8.63 7.44 -2.31
CA PHE A 65 8.97 8.68 -1.65
C PHE A 65 8.37 9.85 -2.45
N LYS A 66 7.47 10.58 -1.81
CA LYS A 66 6.78 11.73 -2.42
C LYS A 66 6.16 11.39 -3.78
N GLY A 67 5.54 10.22 -3.85
CA GLY A 67 4.88 9.77 -5.07
C GLY A 67 5.80 9.14 -6.10
N VAL A 68 7.10 9.16 -5.88
CA VAL A 68 8.06 8.50 -6.77
C VAL A 68 8.26 7.07 -6.31
N VAL A 69 7.89 6.12 -7.15
CA VAL A 69 8.01 4.70 -6.85
C VAL A 69 9.34 4.19 -7.39
N GLN A 70 10.13 3.60 -6.52
CA GLN A 70 11.37 2.95 -6.92
C GLN A 70 11.20 1.45 -6.88
N LEU A 71 11.48 0.81 -8.00
CA LEU A 71 11.48 -0.64 -8.12
C LEU A 71 12.92 -1.11 -8.15
N SER A 72 13.23 -2.12 -7.35
CA SER A 72 14.57 -2.71 -7.34
C SER A 72 14.45 -4.21 -7.14
N GLY A 73 15.49 -4.93 -7.52
CA GLY A 73 15.52 -6.37 -7.42
C GLY A 73 15.87 -7.02 -8.75
N PHE A 74 15.45 -8.27 -8.89
CA PHE A 74 15.83 -9.09 -10.04
C PHE A 74 14.62 -9.68 -10.71
N VAL A 75 14.61 -9.65 -12.03
CA VAL A 75 13.57 -10.24 -12.85
C VAL A 75 14.22 -11.14 -13.92
N ASP A 76 13.40 -11.92 -14.59
CA ASP A 76 13.88 -12.90 -15.55
C ASP A 76 14.20 -12.32 -16.91
N THR A 77 13.46 -11.29 -17.33
CA THR A 77 13.55 -10.76 -18.68
C THR A 77 13.44 -9.24 -18.68
N ALA A 78 13.97 -8.61 -19.72
CA ALA A 78 13.80 -7.18 -19.93
C ALA A 78 12.32 -6.80 -20.07
N GLN A 79 11.53 -7.70 -20.62
CA GLN A 79 10.09 -7.49 -20.77
C GLN A 79 9.42 -7.37 -19.42
N ASN A 80 9.85 -8.14 -18.45
CA ASN A 80 9.32 -8.05 -17.09
C ASN A 80 9.75 -6.76 -16.40
N VAL A 81 10.93 -6.25 -16.69
CA VAL A 81 11.35 -4.92 -16.21
C VAL A 81 10.35 -3.87 -16.67
N LYS A 82 10.03 -3.87 -17.94
CA LYS A 82 9.11 -2.93 -18.54
C LYS A 82 7.70 -3.09 -17.94
N LYS A 83 7.25 -4.32 -17.82
CA LYS A 83 5.91 -4.62 -17.31
C LYS A 83 5.73 -4.14 -15.88
N ALA A 84 6.72 -4.39 -15.03
CA ALA A 84 6.67 -3.93 -13.64
C ALA A 84 6.60 -2.41 -13.58
N GLY A 85 7.37 -1.72 -14.40
CA GLY A 85 7.33 -0.27 -14.47
C GLY A 85 5.99 0.27 -14.92
N GLU A 86 5.38 -0.37 -15.91
CA GLU A 86 4.06 0.02 -16.40
C GLU A 86 2.99 -0.20 -15.34
N LEU A 87 3.03 -1.33 -14.65
CA LEU A 87 2.08 -1.61 -13.57
C LEU A 87 2.22 -0.58 -12.46
N ALA A 88 3.43 -0.29 -12.04
CA ALA A 88 3.66 0.68 -10.99
C ALA A 88 3.15 2.06 -11.40
N GLY A 89 3.41 2.46 -12.64
CA GLY A 89 2.98 3.76 -13.13
C GLY A 89 1.47 3.91 -13.27
N SER A 90 0.74 2.80 -13.35
CA SER A 90 -0.71 2.84 -13.49
C SER A 90 -1.43 2.99 -12.15
N VAL A 91 -0.72 2.88 -11.04
CA VAL A 91 -1.32 2.97 -9.72
C VAL A 91 -1.65 4.42 -9.38
N ALA A 92 -2.84 4.65 -8.85
CA ALA A 92 -3.26 5.99 -8.44
C ALA A 92 -2.32 6.54 -7.36
N GLY A 93 -1.90 7.79 -7.52
CA GLY A 93 -1.00 8.44 -6.57
C GLY A 93 0.47 8.38 -6.99
N VAL A 94 0.81 7.61 -8.00
CA VAL A 94 2.18 7.53 -8.50
C VAL A 94 2.46 8.74 -9.39
N VAL A 95 3.47 9.50 -9.02
CA VAL A 95 3.92 10.65 -9.81
C VAL A 95 4.89 10.19 -10.90
N SER A 96 5.82 9.33 -10.54
CA SER A 96 6.78 8.78 -11.50
C SER A 96 7.31 7.46 -10.96
N VAL A 97 7.96 6.70 -11.84
CA VAL A 97 8.53 5.40 -11.48
C VAL A 97 10.00 5.40 -11.81
N LYS A 98 10.82 5.06 -10.83
CA LYS A 98 12.23 4.83 -11.03
C LYS A 98 12.44 3.31 -11.09
N ASN A 99 12.66 2.81 -12.26
CA ASN A 99 12.73 1.37 -12.49
C ASN A 99 14.19 0.91 -12.51
N ASP A 100 14.64 0.39 -11.39
CA ASP A 100 16.00 -0.10 -11.21
C ASP A 100 16.05 -1.62 -11.13
N LEU A 101 15.11 -2.30 -11.79
CA LEU A 101 15.12 -3.75 -11.82
C LEU A 101 16.25 -4.25 -12.72
N THR A 102 16.84 -5.36 -12.32
CA THR A 102 17.96 -5.96 -13.03
C THR A 102 17.51 -7.31 -13.60
N VAL A 103 17.86 -7.57 -14.83
CA VAL A 103 17.62 -8.88 -15.45
C VAL A 103 18.71 -9.84 -15.00
N LYS A 104 18.27 -10.97 -14.47
CA LYS A 104 19.19 -11.96 -13.94
C LYS A 104 19.42 -13.10 -14.93
#